data_f14dd4021c9efd347442075f7a3763d6
#
_entry.id   f14dd4021c9efd347442075f7a3763d6
#
_cell.length_a   1.000
_cell.length_b   1.000
_cell.length_c   1.000
_cell.angle_alpha   90.00
_cell.angle_beta   90.00
_cell.angle_gamma   90.00
#
_symmetry.space_group_name_H-M   'P 1'
#
loop_
_entity.id
_entity.type
_entity.pdbx_description
1 polymer ?
#
loop_
_entity_poly.entity_id
_entity_poly.type
_entity_poly.pdbx_seq_one_letter_code
_entity_poly.pdbx_strand_id
1 'polypeptide(L)'
;VSNEQTSPVDPQAEVAPQVASHSLKHAVILGSIGFVAACLSSLAVGAMGEVFTLPPEIVQLGVGAVPGGDTQKIIVAASIAVFYRNSALWLATTGIIVGGLFGFVGGHGNNKSRIVRTVCAVIAGAAFGAAAGIHAVYYGEKCLELLKTGPLSVPESMVMQLHGTTWLIFGLGIGLGSALGSSQRRSAINKIAQGMLLGGIAAAVGGVLYPFVAGIAIPLIDPSIPIPLESNNRLLWMSLPCAILGLALGRRS
;
A
#
# COMPACT_ATOMS: atom_id res chain seq x y z
N VAL A 1 -31.33 -30.26 -55.30
CA VAL A 1 -31.81 -29.73 -54.01
C VAL A 1 -30.65 -29.82 -53.04
N SER A 2 -29.93 -28.72 -52.85
CA SER A 2 -28.78 -28.62 -51.91
C SER A 2 -29.34 -28.33 -50.51
N ASN A 3 -29.16 -29.28 -49.60
CA ASN A 3 -29.40 -29.05 -48.15
C ASN A 3 -28.20 -28.27 -47.61
N GLU A 4 -28.33 -26.96 -47.41
CA GLU A 4 -27.46 -26.19 -46.54
C GLU A 4 -27.72 -26.59 -45.08
N GLN A 5 -26.84 -27.42 -44.55
CA GLN A 5 -26.75 -27.66 -43.11
C GLN A 5 -26.19 -26.41 -42.45
N THR A 6 -27.06 -25.55 -41.93
CA THR A 6 -26.68 -24.50 -40.96
C THR A 6 -26.19 -25.17 -39.68
N SER A 7 -24.87 -25.16 -39.47
CA SER A 7 -24.29 -25.57 -38.20
C SER A 7 -24.87 -24.71 -37.07
N PRO A 8 -25.32 -25.31 -35.93
CA PRO A 8 -25.78 -24.53 -34.81
C PRO A 8 -24.63 -23.68 -34.27
N VAL A 9 -24.84 -22.37 -34.24
CA VAL A 9 -23.93 -21.41 -33.60
C VAL A 9 -23.89 -21.75 -32.14
N ASP A 10 -22.72 -22.09 -31.62
CA ASP A 10 -22.50 -22.39 -30.19
C ASP A 10 -22.70 -21.08 -29.39
N PRO A 11 -23.76 -20.95 -28.57
CA PRO A 11 -24.02 -19.73 -27.81
C PRO A 11 -22.98 -19.46 -26.74
N GLN A 12 -22.07 -20.40 -26.44
CA GLN A 12 -21.01 -20.20 -25.48
C GLN A 12 -19.79 -19.44 -26.07
N ALA A 13 -19.60 -19.49 -27.38
CA ALA A 13 -18.48 -18.81 -28.03
C ALA A 13 -18.63 -17.27 -28.04
N GLU A 14 -19.85 -16.75 -27.97
CA GLU A 14 -20.12 -15.31 -28.03
C GLU A 14 -20.10 -14.64 -26.65
N VAL A 15 -20.29 -15.40 -25.57
CA VAL A 15 -20.35 -14.87 -24.19
C VAL A 15 -18.94 -14.64 -23.62
N ALA A 16 -17.95 -15.45 -23.99
CA ALA A 16 -16.59 -15.38 -23.44
C ALA A 16 -15.87 -14.02 -23.70
N PRO A 17 -15.90 -13.42 -24.90
CA PRO A 17 -15.23 -12.14 -25.13
C PRO A 17 -15.90 -10.95 -24.44
N GLN A 18 -17.21 -10.98 -24.22
CA GLN A 18 -17.93 -9.90 -23.53
C GLN A 18 -17.60 -9.87 -22.03
N VAL A 19 -17.54 -11.03 -21.37
CA VAL A 19 -17.17 -11.13 -19.94
C VAL A 19 -15.73 -10.68 -19.72
N ALA A 20 -14.80 -11.07 -20.59
CA ALA A 20 -13.40 -10.66 -20.50
C ALA A 20 -13.23 -9.15 -20.67
N SER A 21 -13.98 -8.51 -21.57
CA SER A 21 -13.91 -7.07 -21.80
C SER A 21 -14.45 -6.26 -20.63
N HIS A 22 -15.50 -6.74 -19.95
CA HIS A 22 -16.09 -6.07 -18.79
C HIS A 22 -15.16 -6.12 -17.58
N SER A 23 -14.54 -7.26 -17.31
CA SER A 23 -13.56 -7.44 -16.26
C SER A 23 -12.32 -6.55 -16.45
N LEU A 24 -11.83 -6.39 -17.69
CA LEU A 24 -10.69 -5.53 -17.98
C LEU A 24 -11.02 -4.04 -17.75
N LYS A 25 -12.18 -3.58 -18.20
CA LYS A 25 -12.62 -2.19 -17.95
C LYS A 25 -12.67 -1.88 -16.46
N HIS A 26 -13.21 -2.79 -15.66
CA HIS A 26 -13.32 -2.63 -14.21
C HIS A 26 -11.94 -2.60 -13.54
N ALA A 27 -11.02 -3.45 -13.98
CA ALA A 27 -9.65 -3.44 -13.52
C ALA A 27 -8.96 -2.10 -13.80
N VAL A 28 -9.08 -1.57 -15.02
CA VAL A 28 -8.49 -0.29 -15.39
C VAL A 28 -9.08 0.85 -14.55
N ILE A 29 -10.40 0.87 -14.35
CA ILE A 29 -11.04 1.89 -13.49
C ILE A 29 -10.49 1.84 -12.08
N LEU A 30 -10.45 0.66 -11.45
CA LEU A 30 -9.93 0.55 -10.08
C LEU A 30 -8.42 0.79 -10.00
N GLY A 31 -7.64 0.45 -11.02
CA GLY A 31 -6.23 0.82 -11.12
C GLY A 31 -6.03 2.33 -11.16
N SER A 32 -6.84 3.04 -11.97
CA SER A 32 -6.82 4.51 -12.03
C SER A 32 -7.22 5.14 -10.68
N ILE A 33 -8.22 4.57 -10.00
CA ILE A 33 -8.63 5.01 -8.66
C ILE A 33 -7.50 4.78 -7.66
N GLY A 34 -6.78 3.66 -7.74
CA GLY A 34 -5.60 3.40 -6.93
C GLY A 34 -4.52 4.45 -7.12
N PHE A 35 -4.25 4.85 -8.35
CA PHE A 35 -3.32 5.93 -8.66
C PHE A 35 -3.80 7.27 -8.08
N VAL A 36 -5.06 7.65 -8.27
CA VAL A 36 -5.64 8.88 -7.69
C VAL A 36 -5.59 8.84 -6.17
N ALA A 37 -5.90 7.70 -5.55
CA ALA A 37 -5.79 7.52 -4.10
C ALA A 37 -4.36 7.75 -3.59
N ALA A 38 -3.36 7.26 -4.32
CA ALA A 38 -1.94 7.49 -4.00
C ALA A 38 -1.55 8.96 -4.11
N CYS A 39 -2.01 9.66 -5.15
CA CYS A 39 -1.80 11.11 -5.29
C CYS A 39 -2.38 11.88 -4.10
N LEU A 40 -3.64 11.61 -3.75
CA LEU A 40 -4.30 12.23 -2.60
C LEU A 40 -3.59 11.89 -1.28
N SER A 41 -3.14 10.65 -1.11
CA SER A 41 -2.40 10.22 0.07
C SER A 41 -1.05 10.92 0.18
N SER A 42 -0.31 11.03 -0.92
CA SER A 42 0.99 11.72 -0.96
C SER A 42 0.83 13.20 -0.62
N LEU A 43 -0.21 13.86 -1.12
CA LEU A 43 -0.54 15.24 -0.79
C LEU A 43 -0.94 15.38 0.70
N ALA A 44 -1.82 14.51 1.20
CA ALA A 44 -2.28 14.55 2.58
C ALA A 44 -1.11 14.34 3.57
N VAL A 45 -0.26 13.34 3.32
CA VAL A 45 0.94 13.09 4.13
C VAL A 45 1.92 14.26 4.04
N GLY A 46 2.11 14.85 2.85
CA GLY A 46 2.95 16.01 2.67
C GLY A 46 2.44 17.25 3.41
N ALA A 47 1.13 17.49 3.39
CA ALA A 47 0.51 18.59 4.10
C ALA A 47 0.49 18.38 5.63
N MET A 48 0.39 17.12 6.07
CA MET A 48 0.44 16.76 7.49
C MET A 48 1.84 16.97 8.09
N GLY A 49 2.89 16.70 7.31
CA GLY A 49 4.28 16.79 7.77
C GLY A 49 4.57 15.88 8.96
N GLU A 50 5.46 16.31 9.84
CA GLU A 50 5.75 15.65 11.10
C GLU A 50 4.79 16.13 12.19
N VAL A 51 3.86 15.25 12.60
CA VAL A 51 2.87 15.55 13.66
C VAL A 51 3.52 15.38 15.04
N PHE A 52 4.31 14.33 15.19
CA PHE A 52 5.08 14.09 16.41
C PHE A 52 6.48 14.66 16.22
N THR A 53 6.91 15.48 17.15
CA THR A 53 8.25 16.11 17.19
C THR A 53 9.01 15.66 18.42
N LEU A 54 10.32 15.86 18.40
CA LEU A 54 11.13 15.60 19.58
C LEU A 54 10.73 16.55 20.72
N PRO A 55 10.61 16.05 21.97
CA PRO A 55 10.43 16.92 23.12
C PRO A 55 11.52 17.98 23.21
N PRO A 56 11.19 19.22 23.63
CA PRO A 56 12.18 20.30 23.70
C PRO A 56 13.41 19.97 24.56
N GLU A 57 13.21 19.19 25.61
CA GLU A 57 14.28 18.74 26.52
C GLU A 57 15.28 17.84 25.80
N ILE A 58 14.79 16.97 24.89
CA ILE A 58 15.64 16.09 24.07
C ILE A 58 16.39 16.88 23.00
N VAL A 59 15.75 17.89 22.40
CA VAL A 59 16.40 18.80 21.45
C VAL A 59 17.56 19.56 22.11
N GLN A 60 17.33 20.06 23.34
CA GLN A 60 18.36 20.78 24.13
C GLN A 60 19.56 19.88 24.47
N LEU A 61 19.31 18.60 24.78
CA LEU A 61 20.40 17.64 25.02
C LEU A 61 21.31 17.45 23.78
N GLY A 62 20.81 17.71 22.58
CA GLY A 62 21.58 17.63 21.33
C GLY A 62 22.63 18.73 21.18
N VAL A 63 22.45 19.84 21.88
CA VAL A 63 23.40 20.94 21.85
C VAL A 63 24.64 20.56 22.67
N GLY A 64 25.72 20.17 21.98
CA GLY A 64 26.97 19.73 22.61
C GLY A 64 27.06 18.23 22.94
N ALA A 65 26.15 17.40 22.44
CA ALA A 65 26.24 15.96 22.61
C ALA A 65 27.50 15.38 21.92
N VAL A 66 28.26 14.59 22.69
CA VAL A 66 29.46 13.92 22.17
C VAL A 66 29.05 12.71 21.33
N PRO A 67 29.59 12.53 20.12
CA PRO A 67 29.34 11.33 19.31
C PRO A 67 29.65 10.05 20.09
N GLY A 68 28.69 9.10 20.06
CA GLY A 68 28.80 7.82 20.79
C GLY A 68 28.48 7.86 22.28
N GLY A 69 28.29 9.05 22.89
CA GLY A 69 27.94 9.21 24.29
C GLY A 69 26.50 8.78 24.62
N ASP A 70 26.20 8.65 25.92
CA ASP A 70 24.86 8.23 26.38
C ASP A 70 23.78 9.23 26.00
N THR A 71 24.08 10.52 25.98
CA THR A 71 23.20 11.59 25.52
C THR A 71 22.76 11.36 24.06
N GLN A 72 23.70 11.00 23.19
CA GLN A 72 23.40 10.69 21.78
C GLN A 72 22.47 9.46 21.68
N LYS A 73 22.68 8.43 22.48
CA LYS A 73 21.81 7.24 22.50
C LYS A 73 20.37 7.61 22.86
N ILE A 74 20.19 8.50 23.85
CA ILE A 74 18.85 9.00 24.27
C ILE A 74 18.18 9.74 23.10
N ILE A 75 18.91 10.64 22.42
CA ILE A 75 18.37 11.41 21.29
C ILE A 75 17.99 10.50 20.14
N VAL A 76 18.85 9.54 19.78
CA VAL A 76 18.57 8.56 18.72
C VAL A 76 17.35 7.73 19.06
N ALA A 77 17.23 7.22 20.29
CA ALA A 77 16.06 6.44 20.71
C ALA A 77 14.77 7.26 20.64
N ALA A 78 14.80 8.53 21.08
CA ALA A 78 13.67 9.43 21.00
C ALA A 78 13.30 9.75 19.52
N SER A 79 14.28 9.99 18.65
CA SER A 79 14.06 10.24 17.22
C SER A 79 13.42 9.04 16.54
N ILE A 80 13.89 7.85 16.84
CA ILE A 80 13.31 6.59 16.34
C ILE A 80 11.83 6.46 16.79
N ALA A 81 11.54 6.72 18.07
CA ALA A 81 10.18 6.66 18.59
C ALA A 81 9.24 7.66 17.91
N VAL A 82 9.72 8.87 17.62
CA VAL A 82 8.99 9.89 16.86
C VAL A 82 8.74 9.40 15.43
N PHE A 83 9.75 8.81 14.79
CA PHE A 83 9.62 8.30 13.42
C PHE A 83 8.62 7.13 13.34
N TYR A 84 8.59 6.22 14.31
CA TYR A 84 7.57 5.16 14.39
C TYR A 84 6.15 5.74 14.44
N ARG A 85 5.91 6.75 15.27
CA ARG A 85 4.60 7.38 15.43
C ARG A 85 4.15 8.10 14.15
N ASN A 86 5.04 8.89 13.55
CA ASN A 86 4.75 9.59 12.30
C ASN A 86 4.49 8.60 11.16
N SER A 87 5.30 7.56 11.03
CA SER A 87 5.16 6.54 9.99
C SER A 87 3.85 5.76 10.11
N ALA A 88 3.46 5.39 11.33
CA ALA A 88 2.17 4.75 11.59
C ALA A 88 1.01 5.67 11.19
N LEU A 89 1.07 6.96 11.54
CA LEU A 89 0.04 7.94 11.20
C LEU A 89 -0.04 8.19 9.69
N TRP A 90 1.09 8.34 9.01
CA TRP A 90 1.14 8.57 7.56
C TRP A 90 0.55 7.41 6.77
N LEU A 91 0.92 6.17 7.10
CA LEU A 91 0.36 5.00 6.42
C LEU A 91 -1.07 4.67 6.86
N ALA A 92 -1.47 4.99 8.09
CA ALA A 92 -2.88 4.93 8.50
C ALA A 92 -3.74 5.89 7.67
N THR A 93 -3.28 7.13 7.48
CA THR A 93 -3.95 8.14 6.64
C THR A 93 -4.05 7.67 5.18
N THR A 94 -2.96 7.10 4.65
CA THR A 94 -2.97 6.47 3.32
C THR A 94 -4.01 5.35 3.26
N GLY A 95 -4.06 4.49 4.27
CA GLY A 95 -5.04 3.40 4.36
C GLY A 95 -6.49 3.86 4.43
N ILE A 96 -6.76 4.97 5.12
CA ILE A 96 -8.08 5.62 5.15
C ILE A 96 -8.49 6.07 3.74
N ILE A 97 -7.62 6.78 3.04
CA ILE A 97 -7.90 7.34 1.71
C ILE A 97 -8.08 6.22 0.69
N VAL A 98 -7.13 5.28 0.61
CA VAL A 98 -7.17 4.15 -0.32
C VAL A 98 -8.36 3.24 -0.03
N GLY A 99 -8.55 2.87 1.25
CA GLY A 99 -9.66 2.03 1.70
C GLY A 99 -11.01 2.70 1.44
N GLY A 100 -11.12 4.00 1.72
CA GLY A 100 -12.33 4.79 1.47
C GLY A 100 -12.72 4.80 0.00
N LEU A 101 -11.79 5.09 -0.89
CA LEU A 101 -12.04 5.13 -2.34
C LEU A 101 -12.37 3.74 -2.90
N PHE A 102 -11.64 2.71 -2.53
CA PHE A 102 -11.93 1.35 -2.99
C PHE A 102 -13.23 0.80 -2.41
N GLY A 103 -13.53 1.09 -1.14
CA GLY A 103 -14.79 0.71 -0.52
C GLY A 103 -15.99 1.37 -1.19
N PHE A 104 -15.86 2.66 -1.55
CA PHE A 104 -16.92 3.44 -2.17
C PHE A 104 -17.17 3.03 -3.63
N VAL A 105 -16.10 2.89 -4.43
CA VAL A 105 -16.23 2.62 -5.88
C VAL A 105 -16.37 1.15 -6.19
N GLY A 106 -15.67 0.26 -5.48
CA GLY A 106 -15.69 -1.19 -5.71
C GLY A 106 -17.01 -1.88 -5.39
N GLY A 107 -18.04 -1.14 -4.97
CA GLY A 107 -19.31 -1.70 -4.49
C GLY A 107 -20.44 -1.67 -5.51
N HIS A 108 -20.81 -2.84 -6.05
CA HIS A 108 -22.11 -3.06 -6.67
C HIS A 108 -23.14 -3.36 -5.57
N GLY A 109 -24.23 -2.60 -5.48
CA GLY A 109 -25.28 -2.81 -4.49
C GLY A 109 -25.99 -1.52 -4.07
N ASN A 110 -26.90 -1.64 -3.11
CA ASN A 110 -27.62 -0.51 -2.57
C ASN A 110 -26.70 0.40 -1.72
N ASN A 111 -27.12 1.64 -1.49
CA ASN A 111 -26.34 2.63 -0.75
C ASN A 111 -25.91 2.15 0.64
N LYS A 112 -26.74 1.35 1.31
CA LYS A 112 -26.48 0.82 2.65
C LYS A 112 -25.29 -0.14 2.68
N SER A 113 -25.22 -1.05 1.70
CA SER A 113 -24.09 -1.98 1.60
C SER A 113 -22.80 -1.26 1.18
N ARG A 114 -22.89 -0.21 0.37
CA ARG A 114 -21.76 0.63 -0.03
C ARG A 114 -21.15 1.35 1.18
N ILE A 115 -21.99 1.96 2.03
CA ILE A 115 -21.54 2.65 3.25
C ILE A 115 -20.83 1.67 4.18
N VAL A 116 -21.44 0.52 4.48
CA VAL A 116 -20.83 -0.50 5.36
C VAL A 116 -19.46 -0.94 4.81
N ARG A 117 -19.36 -1.20 3.52
CA ARG A 117 -18.09 -1.59 2.88
C ARG A 117 -17.06 -0.50 3.01
N THR A 118 -17.42 0.76 2.74
CA THR A 118 -16.51 1.90 2.86
C THR A 118 -15.99 2.04 4.28
N VAL A 119 -16.87 1.94 5.29
CA VAL A 119 -16.47 1.99 6.70
C VAL A 119 -15.53 0.85 7.06
N CYS A 120 -15.84 -0.38 6.69
CA CYS A 120 -14.96 -1.53 6.93
C CYS A 120 -13.59 -1.35 6.24
N ALA A 121 -13.58 -0.85 5.02
CA ALA A 121 -12.34 -0.63 4.26
C ALA A 121 -11.50 0.50 4.85
N VAL A 122 -12.11 1.57 5.34
CA VAL A 122 -11.44 2.67 6.07
C VAL A 122 -10.80 2.15 7.35
N ILE A 123 -11.55 1.41 8.18
CA ILE A 123 -11.05 0.88 9.46
C ILE A 123 -9.91 -0.11 9.23
N ALA A 124 -10.10 -1.08 8.32
CA ALA A 124 -9.06 -2.06 8.00
C ALA A 124 -7.85 -1.38 7.36
N GLY A 125 -8.06 -0.44 6.44
CA GLY A 125 -6.99 0.34 5.81
C GLY A 125 -6.18 1.13 6.83
N ALA A 126 -6.83 1.81 7.77
CA ALA A 126 -6.17 2.55 8.85
C ALA A 126 -5.33 1.64 9.75
N ALA A 127 -5.90 0.53 10.22
CA ALA A 127 -5.23 -0.39 11.13
C ALA A 127 -4.00 -1.07 10.49
N PHE A 128 -4.17 -1.61 9.29
CA PHE A 128 -3.07 -2.26 8.56
C PHE A 128 -2.09 -1.24 7.99
N GLY A 129 -2.53 -0.03 7.64
CA GLY A 129 -1.65 1.07 7.29
C GLY A 129 -0.74 1.45 8.45
N ALA A 130 -1.28 1.64 9.66
CA ALA A 130 -0.47 1.88 10.85
C ALA A 130 0.56 0.76 11.10
N ALA A 131 0.11 -0.50 11.02
CA ALA A 131 1.00 -1.66 11.17
C ALA A 131 2.11 -1.69 10.11
N ALA A 132 1.78 -1.36 8.85
CA ALA A 132 2.76 -1.25 7.76
C ALA A 132 3.78 -0.13 8.02
N GLY A 133 3.36 1.02 8.56
CA GLY A 133 4.24 2.12 8.93
C GLY A 133 5.22 1.75 10.04
N ILE A 134 4.74 1.06 11.08
CA ILE A 134 5.59 0.52 12.15
C ILE A 134 6.58 -0.49 11.59
N HIS A 135 6.11 -1.42 10.74
CA HIS A 135 6.96 -2.43 10.11
C HIS A 135 8.06 -1.81 9.25
N ALA A 136 7.73 -0.78 8.46
CA ALA A 136 8.69 -0.10 7.60
C ALA A 136 9.87 0.47 8.40
N VAL A 137 9.59 1.13 9.54
CA VAL A 137 10.63 1.68 10.40
C VAL A 137 11.45 0.58 11.05
N TYR A 138 10.79 -0.45 11.61
CA TYR A 138 11.48 -1.59 12.22
C TYR A 138 12.43 -2.28 11.25
N TYR A 139 12.00 -2.52 10.01
CA TYR A 139 12.85 -3.15 9.00
C TYR A 139 13.95 -2.20 8.53
N GLY A 140 13.66 -0.89 8.43
CA GLY A 140 14.65 0.14 8.13
C GLY A 140 15.78 0.19 9.18
N GLU A 141 15.46 0.05 10.46
CA GLU A 141 16.46 -0.07 11.53
C GLU A 141 17.37 -1.28 11.34
N LYS A 142 16.81 -2.43 10.91
CA LYS A 142 17.60 -3.63 10.58
C LYS A 142 18.55 -3.38 9.41
N CYS A 143 18.13 -2.64 8.40
CA CYS A 143 19.00 -2.22 7.30
C CYS A 143 20.15 -1.33 7.80
N LEU A 144 19.86 -0.37 8.68
CA LEU A 144 20.88 0.51 9.27
C LEU A 144 21.84 -0.23 10.20
N GLU A 145 21.38 -1.21 10.97
CA GLU A 145 22.24 -2.07 11.80
C GLU A 145 23.25 -2.83 10.93
N LEU A 146 22.81 -3.35 9.79
CA LEU A 146 23.67 -4.07 8.86
C LEU A 146 24.79 -3.17 8.33
N LEU A 147 24.48 -1.91 7.97
CA LEU A 147 25.47 -0.95 7.49
C LEU A 147 26.57 -0.64 8.51
N LYS A 148 26.29 -0.77 9.82
CA LYS A 148 27.27 -0.55 10.88
C LYS A 148 28.30 -1.69 10.98
N THR A 149 27.97 -2.88 10.48
CA THR A 149 28.79 -4.09 10.69
C THR A 149 29.47 -4.61 9.43
N GLY A 150 29.22 -4.06 8.25
CA GLY A 150 29.77 -4.65 7.04
C GLY A 150 29.67 -3.83 5.76
N PRO A 151 28.64 -4.00 4.92
CA PRO A 151 28.66 -3.50 3.55
C PRO A 151 28.56 -1.96 3.49
N LEU A 152 29.08 -1.38 2.39
CA LEU A 152 29.00 0.06 2.11
C LEU A 152 27.56 0.51 1.74
N SER A 153 26.69 -0.42 1.37
CA SER A 153 25.30 -0.16 0.99
C SER A 153 24.38 -1.27 1.46
N VAL A 154 23.10 -0.97 1.65
CA VAL A 154 22.08 -1.97 1.93
C VAL A 154 21.92 -2.88 0.71
N PRO A 155 21.95 -4.22 0.86
CA PRO A 155 21.71 -5.14 -0.25
C PRO A 155 20.34 -4.90 -0.89
N GLU A 156 20.27 -4.92 -2.22
CA GLU A 156 19.02 -4.71 -2.96
C GLU A 156 17.91 -5.66 -2.53
N SER A 157 18.23 -6.91 -2.21
CA SER A 157 17.27 -7.88 -1.71
C SER A 157 16.60 -7.45 -0.40
N MET A 158 17.33 -6.76 0.48
CA MET A 158 16.75 -6.21 1.72
C MET A 158 15.87 -5.00 1.44
N VAL A 159 16.27 -4.14 0.51
CA VAL A 159 15.46 -3.00 0.06
C VAL A 159 14.13 -3.49 -0.54
N MET A 160 14.19 -4.51 -1.40
CA MET A 160 12.99 -5.15 -1.97
C MET A 160 12.10 -5.77 -0.88
N GLN A 161 12.69 -6.45 0.11
CA GLN A 161 11.96 -7.02 1.24
C GLN A 161 11.32 -5.93 2.09
N LEU A 162 12.04 -4.84 2.39
CA LEU A 162 11.51 -3.69 3.12
C LEU A 162 10.22 -3.17 2.50
N HIS A 163 10.27 -2.81 1.22
CA HIS A 163 9.11 -2.25 0.55
C HIS A 163 8.04 -3.30 0.25
N GLY A 164 8.43 -4.50 -0.19
CA GLY A 164 7.52 -5.60 -0.47
C GLY A 164 6.68 -6.00 0.74
N THR A 165 7.32 -6.19 1.91
CA THR A 165 6.60 -6.58 3.14
C THR A 165 5.78 -5.45 3.73
N THR A 166 6.25 -4.20 3.65
CA THR A 166 5.46 -3.03 4.05
C THR A 166 4.17 -2.94 3.26
N TRP A 167 4.26 -3.03 1.93
CA TRP A 167 3.09 -2.99 1.07
C TRP A 167 2.25 -4.26 1.13
N LEU A 168 2.84 -5.44 1.43
CA LEU A 168 2.09 -6.67 1.74
C LEU A 168 1.12 -6.43 2.89
N ILE A 169 1.62 -5.94 4.03
CA ILE A 169 0.80 -5.67 5.23
C ILE A 169 -0.31 -4.67 4.88
N PHE A 170 0.02 -3.57 4.21
CA PHE A 170 -0.94 -2.57 3.77
C PHE A 170 -2.03 -3.18 2.88
N GLY A 171 -1.64 -3.93 1.85
CA GLY A 171 -2.54 -4.57 0.89
C GLY A 171 -3.47 -5.61 1.50
N LEU A 172 -3.00 -6.36 2.52
CA LEU A 172 -3.84 -7.27 3.30
C LEU A 172 -5.04 -6.53 3.92
N GLY A 173 -4.81 -5.34 4.49
CA GLY A 173 -5.86 -4.52 5.09
C GLY A 173 -6.88 -4.01 4.07
N ILE A 174 -6.42 -3.50 2.93
CA ILE A 174 -7.32 -3.05 1.86
C ILE A 174 -8.13 -4.22 1.27
N GLY A 175 -7.48 -5.37 1.07
CA GLY A 175 -8.13 -6.58 0.60
C GLY A 175 -9.17 -7.14 1.60
N LEU A 176 -8.88 -7.09 2.90
CA LEU A 176 -9.82 -7.41 3.97
C LEU A 176 -11.04 -6.50 3.93
N GLY A 177 -10.81 -5.19 3.93
CA GLY A 177 -11.89 -4.19 3.93
C GLY A 177 -12.82 -4.33 2.73
N SER A 178 -12.26 -4.56 1.53
CA SER A 178 -13.04 -4.77 0.31
C SER A 178 -13.86 -6.06 0.33
N ALA A 179 -13.40 -7.10 1.03
CA ALA A 179 -14.09 -8.38 1.13
C ALA A 179 -15.21 -8.39 2.18
N LEU A 180 -15.05 -7.68 3.31
CA LEU A 180 -16.02 -7.63 4.40
C LEU A 180 -17.38 -7.04 3.99
N GLY A 181 -17.41 -6.14 3.02
CA GLY A 181 -18.65 -5.53 2.51
C GLY A 181 -19.45 -6.39 1.54
N SER A 182 -19.02 -7.60 1.20
CA SER A 182 -19.74 -8.48 0.28
C SER A 182 -20.82 -9.29 1.00
N SER A 183 -22.09 -9.15 0.56
CA SER A 183 -23.30 -9.60 1.30
C SER A 183 -23.63 -11.12 1.32
N GLN A 184 -22.76 -12.00 0.84
CA GLN A 184 -23.04 -13.44 0.81
C GLN A 184 -22.42 -14.19 2.00
N ARG A 185 -23.24 -14.63 2.95
CA ARG A 185 -22.83 -15.29 4.21
C ARG A 185 -22.13 -16.65 4.06
N ARG A 186 -22.48 -17.50 3.10
CA ARG A 186 -21.99 -18.91 3.05
C ARG A 186 -20.53 -19.11 2.59
N SER A 187 -19.86 -18.09 2.06
CA SER A 187 -18.44 -18.19 1.68
C SER A 187 -17.61 -17.03 2.20
N ALA A 188 -18.06 -16.39 3.28
CA ALA A 188 -17.43 -15.17 3.80
C ALA A 188 -15.92 -15.34 4.11
N ILE A 189 -15.55 -16.43 4.79
CA ILE A 189 -14.16 -16.70 5.19
C ILE A 189 -13.28 -16.86 3.96
N ASN A 190 -13.69 -17.65 2.97
CA ASN A 190 -12.88 -17.85 1.75
C ASN A 190 -12.75 -16.55 0.94
N LYS A 191 -13.81 -15.74 0.88
CA LYS A 191 -13.76 -14.43 0.19
C LYS A 191 -12.85 -13.45 0.91
N ILE A 192 -12.89 -13.43 2.24
CA ILE A 192 -12.00 -12.61 3.07
C ILE A 192 -10.55 -13.04 2.84
N ALA A 193 -10.24 -14.33 2.98
CA ALA A 193 -8.89 -14.85 2.77
C ALA A 193 -8.37 -14.55 1.35
N GLN A 194 -9.20 -14.77 0.32
CA GLN A 194 -8.84 -14.43 -1.06
C GLN A 194 -8.65 -12.93 -1.27
N GLY A 195 -9.51 -12.07 -0.66
CA GLY A 195 -9.37 -10.62 -0.73
C GLY A 195 -8.06 -10.15 -0.11
N MET A 196 -7.75 -10.65 1.08
CA MET A 196 -6.50 -10.35 1.77
C MET A 196 -5.28 -10.79 0.96
N LEU A 197 -5.26 -12.05 0.52
CA LEU A 197 -4.13 -12.58 -0.26
C LEU A 197 -3.93 -11.82 -1.56
N LEU A 198 -5.00 -11.58 -2.33
CA LEU A 198 -4.90 -10.84 -3.58
C LEU A 198 -4.43 -9.40 -3.34
N GLY A 199 -5.01 -8.71 -2.36
CA GLY A 199 -4.61 -7.36 -2.00
C GLY A 199 -3.16 -7.29 -1.51
N GLY A 200 -2.78 -8.21 -0.62
CA GLY A 200 -1.42 -8.30 -0.08
C GLY A 200 -0.38 -8.56 -1.18
N ILE A 201 -0.58 -9.59 -1.99
CA ILE A 201 0.36 -9.95 -3.07
C ILE A 201 0.45 -8.83 -4.11
N ALA A 202 -0.68 -8.25 -4.53
CA ALA A 202 -0.69 -7.18 -5.52
C ALA A 202 0.08 -5.95 -5.04
N ALA A 203 -0.16 -5.51 -3.81
CA ALA A 203 0.56 -4.38 -3.22
C ALA A 203 2.05 -4.70 -3.00
N ALA A 204 2.38 -5.92 -2.56
CA ALA A 204 3.76 -6.37 -2.39
C ALA A 204 4.55 -6.33 -3.71
N VAL A 205 3.94 -6.77 -4.82
CA VAL A 205 4.56 -6.68 -6.16
C VAL A 205 4.91 -5.23 -6.47
N GLY A 206 3.99 -4.28 -6.23
CA GLY A 206 4.26 -2.86 -6.41
C GLY A 206 5.39 -2.35 -5.52
N GLY A 207 5.44 -2.79 -4.26
CA GLY A 207 6.51 -2.45 -3.32
C GLY A 207 7.87 -2.99 -3.76
N VAL A 208 7.93 -4.23 -4.24
CA VAL A 208 9.18 -4.83 -4.77
C VAL A 208 9.66 -4.13 -6.05
N LEU A 209 8.74 -3.69 -6.90
CA LEU A 209 9.07 -2.99 -8.14
C LEU A 209 9.51 -1.53 -7.90
N TYR A 210 9.11 -0.93 -6.78
CA TYR A 210 9.41 0.47 -6.49
C TYR A 210 10.91 0.81 -6.56
N PRO A 211 11.87 0.09 -5.94
CA PRO A 211 13.29 0.44 -6.01
C PRO A 211 13.83 0.50 -7.43
N PHE A 212 13.40 -0.40 -8.31
CA PHE A 212 13.82 -0.43 -9.71
C PHE A 212 13.29 0.77 -10.49
N VAL A 213 11.98 1.04 -10.34
CA VAL A 213 11.33 2.16 -11.03
C VAL A 213 11.88 3.49 -10.51
N ALA A 214 12.11 3.60 -9.21
CA ALA A 214 12.67 4.79 -8.59
C ALA A 214 14.10 5.06 -9.10
N GLY A 215 14.95 4.04 -9.18
CA GLY A 215 16.31 4.17 -9.70
C GLY A 215 16.38 4.65 -11.16
N ILE A 216 15.36 4.30 -11.96
CA ILE A 216 15.27 4.75 -13.37
C ILE A 216 14.65 6.16 -13.46
N ALA A 217 13.57 6.42 -12.69
CA ALA A 217 12.74 7.62 -12.82
C ALA A 217 13.32 8.84 -12.09
N ILE A 218 14.02 8.62 -10.98
CA ILE A 218 14.52 9.68 -10.11
C ILE A 218 16.00 9.43 -9.82
N PRO A 219 16.93 10.01 -10.60
CA PRO A 219 18.35 9.85 -10.39
C PRO A 219 18.78 10.30 -8.99
N LEU A 220 19.76 9.61 -8.39
CA LEU A 220 20.32 9.89 -7.06
C LEU A 220 19.37 9.63 -5.86
N ILE A 221 18.30 8.88 -6.08
CA ILE A 221 17.42 8.49 -4.97
C ILE A 221 18.08 7.38 -4.14
N ASP A 222 17.87 7.42 -2.83
CA ASP A 222 18.20 6.30 -1.94
C ASP A 222 16.94 5.48 -1.65
N PRO A 223 16.75 4.33 -2.31
CA PRO A 223 15.59 3.49 -2.11
C PRO A 223 15.63 2.73 -0.78
N SER A 224 16.71 2.79 -0.01
CA SER A 224 16.81 2.14 1.31
C SER A 224 16.04 2.89 2.41
N ILE A 225 15.59 4.11 2.13
CA ILE A 225 14.75 4.90 3.04
C ILE A 225 13.38 4.24 3.18
N PRO A 226 12.95 3.84 4.39
CA PRO A 226 11.72 3.07 4.60
C PRO A 226 10.45 3.76 4.10
N ILE A 227 10.35 5.07 4.32
CA ILE A 227 9.24 5.92 3.86
C ILE A 227 9.84 7.20 3.27
N PRO A 228 9.70 7.41 1.96
CA PRO A 228 10.26 8.58 1.30
C PRO A 228 9.65 9.88 1.80
N LEU A 229 10.49 10.83 2.19
CA LEU A 229 10.07 12.16 2.66
C LEU A 229 9.86 13.13 1.49
N GLU A 230 10.63 12.99 0.42
CA GLU A 230 10.53 13.81 -0.77
C GLU A 230 9.24 13.55 -1.54
N SER A 231 8.55 14.60 -1.97
CA SER A 231 7.22 14.52 -2.58
C SER A 231 7.15 13.62 -3.81
N ASN A 232 8.12 13.76 -4.73
CA ASN A 232 8.13 12.97 -5.97
C ASN A 232 8.40 11.49 -5.70
N ASN A 233 9.34 11.21 -4.80
CA ASN A 233 9.68 9.85 -4.42
C ASN A 233 8.52 9.20 -3.65
N ARG A 234 7.92 9.91 -2.71
CA ARG A 234 6.74 9.45 -1.97
C ARG A 234 5.56 9.18 -2.90
N LEU A 235 5.32 10.04 -3.89
CA LEU A 235 4.28 9.82 -4.89
C LEU A 235 4.52 8.53 -5.68
N LEU A 236 5.73 8.30 -6.16
CA LEU A 236 6.09 7.07 -6.88
C LEU A 236 5.94 5.84 -5.97
N TRP A 237 6.43 5.94 -4.73
CA TRP A 237 6.37 4.88 -3.73
C TRP A 237 4.94 4.45 -3.38
N MET A 238 3.98 5.39 -3.39
CA MET A 238 2.57 5.10 -3.14
C MET A 238 1.82 4.70 -4.40
N SER A 239 2.10 5.33 -5.55
CA SER A 239 1.31 5.16 -6.76
C SER A 239 1.43 3.77 -7.37
N LEU A 240 2.63 3.21 -7.39
CA LEU A 240 2.89 1.92 -8.01
C LEU A 240 2.14 0.78 -7.29
N PRO A 241 2.27 0.59 -5.96
CA PRO A 241 1.53 -0.44 -5.24
C PRO A 241 0.01 -0.21 -5.28
N CYS A 242 -0.47 1.03 -5.13
CA CYS A 242 -1.89 1.32 -5.13
C CYS A 242 -2.54 1.09 -6.50
N ALA A 243 -1.86 1.41 -7.60
CA ALA A 243 -2.36 1.14 -8.95
C ALA A 243 -2.44 -0.38 -9.23
N ILE A 244 -1.39 -1.14 -8.89
CA ILE A 244 -1.37 -2.60 -9.06
C ILE A 244 -2.44 -3.26 -8.19
N LEU A 245 -2.60 -2.80 -6.95
CA LEU A 245 -3.65 -3.24 -6.03
C LEU A 245 -5.05 -3.01 -6.64
N GLY A 246 -5.28 -1.82 -7.19
CA GLY A 246 -6.55 -1.50 -7.85
C GLY A 246 -6.83 -2.37 -9.07
N LEU A 247 -5.83 -2.60 -9.93
CA LEU A 247 -5.92 -3.50 -11.08
C LEU A 247 -6.30 -4.92 -10.65
N ALA A 248 -5.66 -5.44 -9.60
CA ALA A 248 -5.91 -6.79 -9.09
C ALA A 248 -7.31 -6.94 -8.49
N LEU A 249 -7.74 -5.99 -7.65
CA LEU A 249 -9.06 -6.01 -7.04
C LEU A 249 -10.18 -5.81 -8.09
N GLY A 250 -9.93 -5.02 -9.13
CA GLY A 250 -10.89 -4.77 -10.20
C GLY A 250 -11.14 -5.97 -11.11
N ARG A 251 -10.18 -6.87 -11.27
CA ARG A 251 -10.37 -8.11 -12.02
C ARG A 251 -11.30 -9.11 -11.33
N ARG A 252 -11.48 -8.97 -10.02
CA ARG A 252 -12.30 -9.87 -9.21
C ARG A 252 -13.76 -9.42 -9.12
N SER A 253 -14.05 -8.16 -9.33
CA SER A 253 -15.40 -7.57 -9.22
C SER A 253 -16.16 -7.69 -10.52
#